data_d33b98970ae4f6ca4e674d5f181e5b14
#
_entry.id   d33b98970ae4f6ca4e674d5f181e5b14
#
_cell.length_a   1.000
_cell.length_b   1.000
_cell.length_c   1.000
_cell.angle_alpha   90.00
_cell.angle_beta   90.00
_cell.angle_gamma   90.00
#
_symmetry.space_group_name_H-M   'P 1'
#
loop_
_entity.id
_entity.type
_entity.pdbx_description
1 polymer ?
#
loop_
_entity_poly.entity_id
_entity_poly.type
_entity_poly.pdbx_seq_one_letter_code
_entity_poly.pdbx_strand_id
1 'polypeptide(L)'
;MTGIAMQALKNSDTIIGYTVYVDLVKDTFPDKEFLTTPMKKEVDRCVLAFEEAMKGKSVSMICSGDAGVYGMAGLMYEVGTKYPEVELEIVPGVTAALGGAAVLGAPLIHDFCLISLSDLLTPWEKIEARLLG
;
A
#
# COMPACT_ATOMS: atom_id res chain seq x y z
N MET A 1 -1.91 11.17 -5.68
CA MET A 1 -1.83 11.09 -4.21
C MET A 1 -2.95 11.92 -3.61
N THR A 2 -3.66 11.41 -2.61
CA THR A 2 -4.69 12.18 -1.89
C THR A 2 -4.06 13.25 -0.99
N GLY A 3 -4.84 14.28 -0.62
CA GLY A 3 -4.36 15.32 0.32
C GLY A 3 -4.00 14.76 1.69
N ILE A 4 -4.77 13.78 2.18
CA ILE A 4 -4.49 13.10 3.47
C ILE A 4 -3.18 12.31 3.38
N ALA A 5 -2.94 11.58 2.28
CA ALA A 5 -1.68 10.87 2.08
C ALA A 5 -0.48 11.82 2.01
N MET A 6 -0.61 12.94 1.30
CA MET A 6 0.41 13.98 1.25
C MET A 6 0.75 14.50 2.65
N GLN A 7 -0.27 14.75 3.48
CA GLN A 7 -0.07 15.25 4.84
C GLN A 7 0.60 14.20 5.74
N ALA A 8 0.19 12.93 5.63
CA ALA A 8 0.80 11.83 6.37
C ALA A 8 2.30 11.71 6.05
N LEU A 9 2.68 11.77 4.77
CA LEU A 9 4.08 11.71 4.35
C LEU A 9 4.88 12.94 4.83
N LYS A 10 4.29 14.14 4.80
CA LYS A 10 4.91 15.34 5.34
C LYS A 10 5.20 15.23 6.83
N ASN A 11 4.33 14.57 7.59
CA ASN A 11 4.46 14.42 9.03
C ASN A 11 5.36 13.23 9.44
N SER A 12 5.79 12.40 8.51
CA SER A 12 6.63 11.24 8.80
C SER A 12 8.11 11.61 8.89
N ASP A 13 8.84 10.91 9.75
CA ASP A 13 10.30 10.95 9.81
C ASP A 13 10.89 10.03 8.74
N THR A 14 10.30 8.84 8.60
CA THR A 14 10.78 7.78 7.70
C THR A 14 9.65 7.32 6.79
N ILE A 15 9.95 7.16 5.51
CA ILE A 15 9.05 6.61 4.49
C ILE A 15 9.63 5.30 4.00
N ILE A 16 8.84 4.23 4.06
CA ILE A 16 9.24 2.88 3.70
C ILE A 16 8.36 2.38 2.56
N GLY A 17 8.97 1.73 1.58
CA GLY A 17 8.23 1.17 0.46
C GLY A 17 9.07 0.27 -0.44
N TYR A 18 8.38 -0.33 -1.41
CA TYR A 18 9.05 -0.97 -2.53
C TYR A 18 9.84 0.08 -3.31
N THR A 19 11.03 -0.28 -3.76
CA THR A 19 11.98 0.66 -4.38
C THR A 19 11.36 1.53 -5.48
N VAL A 20 10.57 0.94 -6.37
CA VAL A 20 9.91 1.67 -7.46
C VAL A 20 8.95 2.73 -6.93
N TYR A 21 8.21 2.45 -5.86
CA TYR A 21 7.27 3.42 -5.28
C TYR A 21 7.98 4.54 -4.52
N VAL A 22 9.07 4.21 -3.85
CA VAL A 22 9.93 5.22 -3.22
C VAL A 22 10.51 6.17 -4.27
N ASP A 23 10.98 5.65 -5.40
CA ASP A 23 11.51 6.46 -6.50
C ASP A 23 10.51 7.48 -7.06
N LEU A 24 9.20 7.16 -7.00
CA LEU A 24 8.14 8.06 -7.44
C LEU A 24 7.88 9.24 -6.50
N VAL A 25 8.25 9.13 -5.23
CA VAL A 25 7.89 10.13 -4.21
C VAL A 25 9.08 10.83 -3.58
N LYS A 26 10.28 10.28 -3.67
CA LYS A 26 11.47 10.80 -2.97
C LYS A 26 11.80 12.25 -3.30
N ASP A 27 11.60 12.68 -4.54
CA ASP A 27 11.89 14.05 -4.96
C ASP A 27 10.87 15.06 -4.38
N THR A 28 9.67 14.59 -4.03
CA THR A 28 8.64 15.42 -3.39
C THR A 28 8.92 15.63 -1.89
N PHE A 29 9.67 14.73 -1.27
CA PHE A 29 9.97 14.75 0.16
C PHE A 29 11.48 14.62 0.42
N PRO A 30 12.31 15.60 -0.04
CA PRO A 30 13.77 15.46 -0.03
C PRO A 30 14.38 15.40 1.39
N ASP A 31 13.64 15.86 2.40
CA ASP A 31 14.11 15.92 3.80
C ASP A 31 13.79 14.64 4.60
N LYS A 32 13.16 13.65 3.98
CA LYS A 32 12.75 12.41 4.66
C LYS A 32 13.81 11.32 4.52
N GLU A 33 13.87 10.46 5.53
CA GLU A 33 14.58 9.19 5.43
C GLU A 33 13.76 8.21 4.61
N PHE A 34 14.39 7.57 3.62
CA PHE A 34 13.74 6.55 2.78
C PHE A 34 14.40 5.21 3.01
N LEU A 35 13.58 4.20 3.34
CA LEU A 35 14.01 2.82 3.45
C LEU A 35 13.27 1.97 2.43
N THR A 36 13.98 1.09 1.75
CA THR A 36 13.42 0.25 0.70
C THR A 36 13.72 -1.21 0.96
N THR A 37 12.84 -2.07 0.47
CA THR A 37 13.11 -3.50 0.35
C THR A 37 12.83 -3.94 -1.09
N PRO A 38 13.53 -4.95 -1.60
CA PRO A 38 13.29 -5.46 -2.94
C PRO A 38 11.92 -6.16 -3.04
N MET A 39 11.53 -6.51 -4.27
CA MET A 39 10.35 -7.31 -4.55
C MET A 39 10.35 -8.64 -3.79
N LYS A 40 9.17 -9.15 -3.42
CA LYS A 40 8.98 -10.40 -2.65
C LYS A 40 9.54 -10.35 -1.21
N LYS A 41 9.70 -9.15 -0.66
CA LYS A 41 10.14 -8.90 0.72
C LYS A 41 9.10 -8.10 1.51
N GLU A 42 7.83 -8.43 1.29
CA GLU A 42 6.69 -7.69 1.87
C GLU A 42 6.66 -7.83 3.40
N VAL A 43 6.89 -9.04 3.93
CA VAL A 43 6.94 -9.27 5.38
C VAL A 43 8.12 -8.53 6.00
N ASP A 44 9.31 -8.62 5.39
CA ASP A 44 10.50 -7.93 5.88
C ASP A 44 10.29 -6.41 5.89
N ARG A 45 9.57 -5.89 4.90
CA ARG A 45 9.19 -4.47 4.81
C ARG A 45 8.28 -4.06 5.96
N CYS A 46 7.27 -4.88 6.29
CA CYS A 46 6.40 -4.64 7.43
C CYS A 46 7.17 -4.64 8.75
N VAL A 47 8.01 -5.64 8.96
CA VAL A 47 8.86 -5.73 10.16
C VAL A 47 9.75 -4.49 10.28
N LEU A 48 10.42 -4.09 9.20
CA LEU A 48 11.24 -2.89 9.18
C LEU A 48 10.46 -1.63 9.60
N ALA A 49 9.22 -1.49 9.12
CA ALA A 49 8.38 -0.34 9.48
C ALA A 49 8.06 -0.32 10.98
N PHE A 50 7.70 -1.46 11.56
CA PHE A 50 7.44 -1.55 12.99
C PHE A 50 8.70 -1.34 13.83
N GLU A 51 9.84 -1.88 13.42
CA GLU A 51 11.11 -1.67 14.13
C GLU A 51 11.54 -0.21 14.13
N GLU A 52 11.36 0.51 13.02
CA GLU A 52 11.61 1.95 12.97
C GLU A 52 10.63 2.73 13.86
N ALA A 53 9.36 2.36 13.88
CA ALA A 53 8.36 2.97 14.76
C ALA A 53 8.66 2.73 16.25
N MET A 54 9.17 1.56 16.61
CA MET A 54 9.59 1.23 17.98
C MET A 54 10.75 2.11 18.47
N LYS A 55 11.51 2.73 17.57
CA LYS A 55 12.54 3.72 17.90
C LYS A 55 11.95 5.11 18.22
N GLY A 56 10.62 5.27 18.20
CA GLY A 56 9.92 6.52 18.45
C GLY A 56 9.77 7.41 17.21
N LYS A 57 10.03 6.88 16.02
CA LYS A 57 9.84 7.59 14.76
C LYS A 57 8.38 7.53 14.29
N SER A 58 7.94 8.59 13.61
CA SER A 58 6.73 8.55 12.78
C SER A 58 7.07 7.94 11.42
N VAL A 59 6.47 6.80 11.11
CA VAL A 59 6.79 5.99 9.93
C VAL A 59 5.59 5.87 9.01
N SER A 60 5.80 6.11 7.73
CA SER A 60 4.80 5.81 6.69
C SER A 60 5.26 4.66 5.81
N MET A 61 4.40 3.64 5.67
CA MET A 61 4.53 2.59 4.65
C MET A 61 3.76 3.00 3.41
N ILE A 62 4.42 3.10 2.27
CA ILE A 62 3.77 3.43 1.01
C ILE A 62 3.51 2.20 0.14
N CYS A 63 2.38 2.22 -0.54
CA CYS A 63 2.02 1.27 -1.58
C CYS A 63 1.28 1.99 -2.70
N SER A 64 1.10 1.35 -3.86
CA SER A 64 0.35 1.96 -4.96
C SER A 64 -1.16 1.84 -4.74
N GLY A 65 -1.93 2.78 -5.30
CA GLY A 65 -3.39 2.78 -5.24
C GLY A 65 -3.92 3.06 -3.84
N ASP A 66 -4.67 2.12 -3.29
CA ASP A 66 -5.23 2.18 -1.93
C ASP A 66 -4.61 1.08 -1.05
N ALA A 67 -4.25 1.41 0.18
CA ALA A 67 -3.59 0.49 1.09
C ALA A 67 -4.43 -0.77 1.42
N GLY A 68 -5.76 -0.66 1.38
CA GLY A 68 -6.70 -1.74 1.68
C GLY A 68 -7.15 -2.55 0.46
N VAL A 69 -6.82 -2.10 -0.77
CA VAL A 69 -7.23 -2.77 -2.01
C VAL A 69 -6.01 -3.40 -2.68
N TYR A 70 -5.77 -4.67 -2.41
CA TYR A 70 -4.56 -5.41 -2.81
C TYR A 70 -3.24 -4.72 -2.40
N GLY A 71 -3.31 -3.87 -1.38
CA GLY A 71 -2.18 -3.16 -0.79
C GLY A 71 -1.61 -3.87 0.43
N MET A 72 -0.81 -3.14 1.19
CA MET A 72 -0.06 -3.70 2.32
C MET A 72 -0.83 -3.72 3.65
N ALA A 73 -2.03 -3.10 3.73
CA ALA A 73 -2.73 -2.91 5.01
C ALA A 73 -3.00 -4.22 5.76
N GLY A 74 -3.50 -5.25 5.07
CA GLY A 74 -3.78 -6.54 5.69
C GLY A 74 -2.53 -7.19 6.30
N LEU A 75 -1.42 -7.18 5.57
CA LEU A 75 -0.15 -7.72 6.04
C LEU A 75 0.42 -6.89 7.21
N MET A 76 0.25 -5.57 7.18
CA MET A 76 0.66 -4.69 8.28
C MET A 76 -0.10 -5.03 9.57
N TYR A 77 -1.42 -5.29 9.50
CA TYR A 77 -2.18 -5.74 10.67
C TYR A 77 -1.70 -7.10 11.19
N GLU A 78 -1.44 -8.06 10.30
CA GLU A 78 -0.96 -9.39 10.68
C GLU A 78 0.40 -9.31 11.40
N VAL A 79 1.38 -8.62 10.80
CA VAL A 79 2.70 -8.43 11.40
C VAL A 79 2.62 -7.57 12.67
N GLY A 80 1.74 -6.58 12.69
CA GLY A 80 1.51 -5.66 13.80
C GLY A 80 1.06 -6.32 15.10
N THR A 81 0.51 -7.53 15.04
CA THR A 81 0.17 -8.31 16.25
C THR A 81 1.36 -8.56 17.16
N LYS A 82 2.58 -8.51 16.62
CA LYS A 82 3.83 -8.66 17.36
C LYS A 82 4.36 -7.33 17.94
N TYR A 83 3.74 -6.23 17.61
CA TYR A 83 4.15 -4.86 18.00
C TYR A 83 2.96 -4.08 18.59
N PRO A 84 2.38 -4.56 19.70
CA PRO A 84 1.15 -3.98 20.26
C PRO A 84 1.29 -2.54 20.74
N GLU A 85 2.51 -2.05 20.94
CA GLU A 85 2.80 -0.68 21.35
C GLU A 85 2.73 0.32 20.18
N VAL A 86 2.72 -0.16 18.94
CA VAL A 86 2.70 0.69 17.74
C VAL A 86 1.28 0.80 17.22
N GLU A 87 0.76 2.03 17.19
CA GLU A 87 -0.53 2.33 16.58
C GLU A 87 -0.40 2.34 15.05
N LEU A 88 -1.32 1.67 14.38
CA LEU A 88 -1.40 1.58 12.92
C LEU A 88 -2.59 2.36 12.40
N GLU A 89 -2.33 3.39 11.61
CA GLU A 89 -3.36 4.17 10.90
C GLU A 89 -3.35 3.83 9.42
N ILE A 90 -4.52 3.60 8.84
CA ILE A 90 -4.67 3.36 7.41
C ILE A 90 -5.11 4.65 6.72
N VAL A 91 -4.26 5.14 5.83
CA VAL A 91 -4.52 6.34 5.03
C VAL A 91 -5.05 5.92 3.65
N PRO A 92 -6.26 6.35 3.26
CA PRO A 92 -6.86 5.94 1.99
C PRO A 92 -6.14 6.54 0.79
N GLY A 93 -6.16 5.78 -0.30
CA GLY A 93 -5.69 6.18 -1.62
C GLY A 93 -6.76 6.00 -2.69
N VAL A 94 -6.37 6.12 -3.94
CA VAL A 94 -7.25 5.88 -5.10
C VAL A 94 -6.76 4.61 -5.81
N THR A 95 -7.53 3.54 -5.67
CA THR A 95 -7.20 2.28 -6.38
C THR A 95 -7.36 2.44 -7.89
N ALA A 96 -6.56 1.70 -8.66
CA ALA A 96 -6.56 1.73 -10.12
C ALA A 96 -7.94 1.45 -10.73
N ALA A 97 -8.77 0.62 -10.07
CA ALA A 97 -10.13 0.34 -10.53
C ALA A 97 -10.99 1.62 -10.61
N LEU A 98 -10.97 2.45 -9.56
CA LEU A 98 -11.73 3.68 -9.51
C LEU A 98 -11.06 4.80 -10.32
N GLY A 99 -9.74 4.91 -10.27
CA GLY A 99 -9.00 5.88 -11.09
C GLY A 99 -9.15 5.61 -12.59
N GLY A 100 -9.06 4.35 -13.01
CA GLY A 100 -9.29 3.94 -14.39
C GLY A 100 -10.75 4.12 -14.82
N ALA A 101 -11.72 3.80 -13.96
CA ALA A 101 -13.13 4.01 -14.25
C ALA A 101 -13.44 5.50 -14.52
N ALA A 102 -12.84 6.41 -13.76
CA ALA A 102 -13.02 7.84 -13.99
C ALA A 102 -12.55 8.27 -15.38
N VAL A 103 -11.41 7.76 -15.85
CA VAL A 103 -10.88 8.03 -17.20
C VAL A 103 -11.77 7.46 -18.30
N LEU A 104 -12.44 6.32 -18.03
CA LEU A 104 -13.35 5.66 -18.96
C LEU A 104 -14.79 6.21 -18.93
N GLY A 105 -15.04 7.32 -18.26
CA GLY A 105 -16.36 7.93 -18.15
C GLY A 105 -17.21 7.39 -17.01
N ALA A 106 -16.60 6.89 -15.96
CA ALA A 106 -17.22 6.42 -14.72
C ALA A 106 -18.31 5.33 -14.95
N PRO A 107 -18.00 4.19 -15.58
CA PRO A 107 -18.99 3.16 -15.94
C PRO A 107 -19.49 2.32 -14.75
N LEU A 108 -18.90 2.47 -13.55
CA LEU A 108 -19.24 1.67 -12.36
C LEU A 108 -20.43 2.27 -11.61
N ILE A 109 -21.59 2.31 -12.24
CA ILE A 109 -22.81 2.93 -11.69
C ILE A 109 -23.69 1.96 -10.87
N HIS A 110 -23.38 0.68 -10.90
CA HIS A 110 -24.04 -0.39 -10.14
C HIS A 110 -22.99 -1.30 -9.48
N ASP A 111 -23.40 -2.45 -9.01
CA ASP A 111 -22.51 -3.43 -8.40
C ASP A 111 -21.39 -3.84 -9.36
N PHE A 112 -20.18 -4.02 -8.81
CA PHE A 112 -19.04 -4.52 -9.56
C PHE A 112 -18.17 -5.42 -8.70
N CYS A 113 -17.40 -6.28 -9.36
CA CYS A 113 -16.43 -7.15 -8.73
C CYS A 113 -15.01 -6.70 -9.08
N LEU A 114 -14.12 -6.73 -8.09
CA LEU A 114 -12.70 -6.48 -8.27
C LEU A 114 -11.93 -7.79 -8.14
N ILE A 115 -11.26 -8.20 -9.22
CA ILE A 115 -10.51 -9.44 -9.27
C ILE A 115 -9.07 -9.13 -9.64
N SER A 116 -8.13 -9.56 -8.79
CA SER A 116 -6.69 -9.45 -9.09
C SER A 116 -6.31 -10.45 -10.18
N LEU A 117 -5.61 -9.97 -11.19
CA LEU A 117 -5.00 -10.79 -12.24
C LEU A 117 -3.55 -11.17 -11.94
N SER A 118 -3.09 -10.98 -10.72
CA SER A 118 -1.73 -11.36 -10.30
C SER A 118 -1.62 -12.88 -10.18
N ASP A 119 -1.08 -13.50 -11.19
CA ASP A 119 -0.85 -14.95 -11.29
C ASP A 119 0.25 -15.45 -10.35
N LEU A 120 1.12 -14.56 -9.87
CA LEU A 120 2.12 -14.87 -8.85
C LEU A 120 1.50 -15.23 -7.50
N LEU A 121 0.31 -14.69 -7.20
CA LEU A 121 -0.39 -14.89 -5.93
C LEU A 121 -1.59 -15.82 -6.05
N THR A 122 -2.17 -15.93 -7.25
CA THR A 122 -3.38 -16.72 -7.50
C THR A 122 -3.21 -17.50 -8.80
N PRO A 123 -3.33 -18.83 -8.78
CA PRO A 123 -3.31 -19.65 -10.01
C PRO A 123 -4.37 -19.22 -11.01
N TRP A 124 -4.04 -19.31 -12.30
CA TRP A 124 -4.93 -18.87 -13.38
C TRP A 124 -6.29 -19.54 -13.34
N GLU A 125 -6.36 -20.82 -13.04
CA GLU A 125 -7.63 -21.57 -12.93
C GLU A 125 -8.58 -20.96 -11.89
N LYS A 126 -8.04 -20.41 -10.80
CA LYS A 126 -8.84 -19.69 -9.78
C LYS A 126 -9.31 -18.32 -10.30
N ILE A 127 -8.47 -17.62 -11.06
CA ILE A 127 -8.85 -16.35 -11.68
C ILE A 127 -9.96 -16.59 -12.70
N GLU A 128 -9.79 -17.56 -13.57
CA GLU A 128 -10.79 -17.94 -14.59
C GLU A 128 -12.12 -18.33 -13.94
N ALA A 129 -12.10 -19.17 -12.91
CA ALA A 129 -13.32 -19.55 -12.18
C ALA A 129 -14.05 -18.33 -11.59
N ARG A 130 -13.34 -17.33 -11.09
CA ARG A 130 -13.94 -16.09 -10.59
C ARG A 130 -14.51 -15.20 -11.69
N LEU A 131 -13.92 -15.22 -12.87
CA LEU A 131 -14.41 -14.47 -14.03
C LEU A 131 -15.68 -15.10 -14.65
N LEU A 132 -15.82 -16.42 -14.54
CA LEU A 132 -16.95 -17.16 -15.09
C LEU A 132 -18.15 -17.25 -14.14
N GLY A 133 -17.97 -16.94 -12.86
CA GLY A 133 -19.00 -17.07 -11.93
C GLY A 133 -19.38 -16.81 -10.81
#